data_e3d8f7eb651484238cfd102a376245cb
#
_entry.id   e3d8f7eb651484238cfd102a376245cb
#
_cell.length_a   1.000
_cell.length_b   1.000
_cell.length_c   1.000
_cell.angle_alpha   90.00
_cell.angle_beta   90.00
_cell.angle_gamma   90.00
#
_symmetry.space_group_name_H-M   'P 1'
#
loop_
_entity.id
_entity.type
_entity.pdbx_description
1 polymer ?
#
loop_
_entity_poly.entity_id
_entity_poly.type
_entity_poly.pdbx_seq_one_letter_code
_entity_poly.pdbx_strand_id
1 'polypeptide(L)'
;QWNVSNVKDMSFMFVDSAFNGDISKWNVSNVEDMSAMLLSSRFTGDISSWDVSKVKDMSFMFEGSDFNGDISEWDVSSVRDMSFMFTDSIFNGDISKWNVSNVKNMAHMFRGSKFNGDISGWDVRSVEDMYGMFRESKFNGDISQWGVSGVDTRDMFYDSPLDGKEPKWYRK
;
A
#
# COMPACT_ATOMS: atom_id res chain seq x y z
N GLN A 1 -15.27 -17.65 -17.30
CA GLN A 1 -15.14 -16.62 -16.25
C GLN A 1 -15.18 -17.32 -14.90
N TRP A 2 -14.19 -17.07 -14.03
CA TRP A 2 -14.16 -17.68 -12.70
C TRP A 2 -15.19 -16.98 -11.80
N ASN A 3 -15.93 -17.76 -11.03
CA ASN A 3 -16.78 -17.22 -9.98
C ASN A 3 -15.99 -17.16 -8.66
N VAL A 4 -15.61 -15.95 -8.26
CA VAL A 4 -14.82 -15.71 -7.05
C VAL A 4 -15.66 -15.10 -5.92
N SER A 5 -16.99 -15.01 -6.07
CA SER A 5 -17.87 -14.28 -5.16
C SER A 5 -17.86 -14.79 -3.71
N ASN A 6 -17.45 -16.03 -3.49
CA ASN A 6 -17.36 -16.62 -2.14
C ASN A 6 -15.92 -16.76 -1.62
N VAL A 7 -14.95 -16.25 -2.39
CA VAL A 7 -13.52 -16.33 -2.01
C VAL A 7 -13.27 -15.32 -0.90
N LYS A 8 -12.58 -15.74 0.15
CA LYS A 8 -12.16 -14.91 1.29
C LYS A 8 -10.68 -14.64 1.30
N ASP A 9 -9.90 -15.50 0.68
CA ASP A 9 -8.44 -15.45 0.65
C ASP A 9 -7.97 -15.52 -0.80
N MET A 10 -7.32 -14.44 -1.26
CA MET A 10 -6.69 -14.34 -2.58
C MET A 10 -5.17 -14.12 -2.44
N SER A 11 -4.61 -14.40 -1.26
CA SER A 11 -3.19 -14.24 -1.02
C SER A 11 -2.35 -15.04 -2.01
N PHE A 12 -1.23 -14.47 -2.46
CA PHE A 12 -0.26 -15.08 -3.37
C PHE A 12 -0.79 -15.53 -4.74
N MET A 13 -2.00 -15.13 -5.16
CA MET A 13 -2.68 -15.69 -6.32
C MET A 13 -1.93 -15.52 -7.65
N PHE A 14 -1.25 -14.40 -7.84
CA PHE A 14 -0.53 -14.05 -9.07
C PHE A 14 0.93 -13.65 -8.83
N VAL A 15 1.56 -14.22 -7.80
CA VAL A 15 2.99 -13.99 -7.51
C VAL A 15 3.85 -14.38 -8.71
N ASP A 16 4.82 -13.50 -9.08
CA ASP A 16 5.74 -13.69 -10.21
C ASP A 16 5.03 -14.02 -11.54
N SER A 17 3.76 -13.62 -11.67
CA SER A 17 2.91 -14.03 -12.79
C SER A 17 2.99 -13.07 -13.97
N ALA A 18 3.03 -13.64 -15.18
CA ALA A 18 2.82 -12.91 -16.43
C ALA A 18 1.33 -12.75 -16.79
N PHE A 19 0.41 -13.17 -15.91
CA PHE A 19 -1.02 -13.02 -16.15
C PHE A 19 -1.40 -11.54 -16.27
N ASN A 20 -2.11 -11.21 -17.36
CA ASN A 20 -2.65 -9.87 -17.60
C ASN A 20 -4.06 -9.95 -18.25
N GLY A 21 -4.85 -10.95 -17.85
CA GLY A 21 -6.23 -11.12 -18.31
C GLY A 21 -7.20 -10.16 -17.60
N ASP A 22 -8.39 -10.01 -18.17
CA ASP A 22 -9.44 -9.16 -17.60
C ASP A 22 -10.08 -9.80 -16.35
N ILE A 23 -9.88 -9.18 -15.21
CA ILE A 23 -10.48 -9.53 -13.92
C ILE A 23 -11.31 -8.38 -13.34
N SER A 24 -11.59 -7.33 -14.15
CA SER A 24 -12.31 -6.13 -13.70
C SER A 24 -13.70 -6.44 -13.13
N LYS A 25 -14.34 -7.52 -13.62
CA LYS A 25 -15.69 -7.93 -13.21
C LYS A 25 -15.71 -8.97 -12.09
N TRP A 26 -14.59 -9.25 -11.48
CA TRP A 26 -14.58 -10.15 -10.33
C TRP A 26 -15.31 -9.52 -9.14
N ASN A 27 -16.21 -10.27 -8.54
CA ASN A 27 -16.82 -9.88 -7.28
C ASN A 27 -15.91 -10.30 -6.12
N VAL A 28 -15.11 -9.36 -5.62
CA VAL A 28 -14.17 -9.57 -4.52
C VAL A 28 -14.69 -9.10 -3.16
N SER A 29 -15.99 -8.74 -3.07
CA SER A 29 -16.61 -8.12 -1.88
C SER A 29 -16.59 -8.99 -0.62
N ASN A 30 -16.22 -10.26 -0.72
CA ASN A 30 -16.05 -11.15 0.43
C ASN A 30 -14.59 -11.47 0.77
N VAL A 31 -13.64 -10.90 0.03
CA VAL A 31 -12.21 -11.13 0.28
C VAL A 31 -11.78 -10.38 1.54
N GLU A 32 -11.08 -11.10 2.42
CA GLU A 32 -10.52 -10.58 3.67
C GLU A 32 -9.00 -10.48 3.62
N ASP A 33 -8.34 -11.27 2.74
CA ASP A 33 -6.88 -11.34 2.59
C ASP A 33 -6.50 -11.22 1.09
N MET A 34 -5.71 -10.18 0.76
CA MET A 34 -5.11 -9.95 -0.55
C MET A 34 -3.58 -9.84 -0.47
N SER A 35 -2.98 -10.36 0.61
CA SER A 35 -1.54 -10.28 0.81
C SER A 35 -0.77 -10.92 -0.35
N ALA A 36 0.26 -10.24 -0.84
CA ALA A 36 1.11 -10.66 -1.95
C ALA A 36 0.36 -11.07 -3.24
N MET A 37 -0.92 -10.66 -3.42
CA MET A 37 -1.73 -11.15 -4.56
C MET A 37 -1.10 -10.85 -5.92
N LEU A 38 -0.44 -9.71 -6.08
CA LEU A 38 0.20 -9.26 -7.31
C LEU A 38 1.71 -8.98 -7.13
N LEU A 39 2.34 -9.64 -6.15
CA LEU A 39 3.76 -9.54 -5.87
C LEU A 39 4.58 -9.92 -7.12
N SER A 40 5.48 -9.03 -7.55
CA SER A 40 6.32 -9.19 -8.74
C SER A 40 5.54 -9.54 -10.02
N SER A 41 4.26 -9.17 -10.07
CA SER A 41 3.36 -9.48 -11.18
C SER A 41 3.47 -8.43 -12.29
N ARG A 42 3.27 -8.87 -13.55
CA ARG A 42 3.14 -7.98 -14.72
C ARG A 42 1.71 -7.51 -14.99
N PHE A 43 0.81 -7.68 -14.03
CA PHE A 43 -0.58 -7.28 -14.16
C PHE A 43 -0.71 -5.75 -14.22
N THR A 44 -1.42 -5.25 -15.26
CA THR A 44 -1.70 -3.83 -15.47
C THR A 44 -3.19 -3.57 -15.75
N GLY A 45 -4.05 -4.57 -15.53
CA GLY A 45 -5.47 -4.51 -15.79
C GLY A 45 -6.24 -3.59 -14.83
N ASP A 46 -7.49 -3.33 -15.16
CA ASP A 46 -8.38 -2.47 -14.36
C ASP A 46 -8.97 -3.25 -13.18
N ILE A 47 -8.76 -2.73 -11.99
CA ILE A 47 -9.33 -3.23 -10.73
C ILE A 47 -9.96 -2.08 -9.91
N SER A 48 -10.19 -0.92 -10.54
CA SER A 48 -10.72 0.28 -9.88
C SER A 48 -12.10 0.07 -9.24
N SER A 49 -12.91 -0.81 -9.83
CA SER A 49 -14.29 -1.09 -9.36
C SER A 49 -14.37 -2.17 -8.28
N TRP A 50 -13.25 -2.72 -7.83
CA TRP A 50 -13.27 -3.75 -6.80
C TRP A 50 -13.75 -3.22 -5.45
N ASP A 51 -14.71 -3.91 -4.83
CA ASP A 51 -15.11 -3.69 -3.45
C ASP A 51 -14.15 -4.41 -2.50
N VAL A 52 -13.18 -3.66 -1.96
CA VAL A 52 -12.16 -4.15 -1.03
C VAL A 52 -12.48 -3.83 0.43
N SER A 53 -13.71 -3.41 0.73
CA SER A 53 -14.11 -2.89 2.05
C SER A 53 -13.97 -3.89 3.20
N LYS A 54 -13.88 -5.20 2.91
CA LYS A 54 -13.66 -6.24 3.93
C LYS A 54 -12.20 -6.70 4.05
N VAL A 55 -11.31 -6.22 3.19
CA VAL A 55 -9.91 -6.65 3.21
C VAL A 55 -9.21 -6.11 4.46
N LYS A 56 -8.53 -6.99 5.16
CA LYS A 56 -7.78 -6.72 6.40
C LYS A 56 -6.27 -6.71 6.18
N ASP A 57 -5.79 -7.49 5.21
CA ASP A 57 -4.38 -7.65 4.88
C ASP A 57 -4.13 -7.36 3.39
N MET A 58 -3.31 -6.33 3.13
CA MET A 58 -2.83 -5.95 1.80
C MET A 58 -1.29 -5.93 1.78
N SER A 59 -0.64 -6.60 2.74
CA SER A 59 0.82 -6.66 2.79
C SER A 59 1.40 -7.24 1.50
N PHE A 60 2.48 -6.66 1.00
CA PHE A 60 3.18 -7.09 -0.23
C PHE A 60 2.34 -7.07 -1.52
N MET A 61 1.09 -6.58 -1.51
CA MET A 61 0.14 -6.78 -2.61
C MET A 61 0.67 -6.35 -3.98
N PHE A 62 1.43 -5.27 -4.06
CA PHE A 62 2.00 -4.72 -5.30
C PHE A 62 3.53 -4.59 -5.24
N GLU A 63 4.21 -5.32 -4.34
CA GLU A 63 5.67 -5.29 -4.27
C GLU A 63 6.28 -5.73 -5.59
N GLY A 64 7.20 -4.91 -6.13
CA GLY A 64 7.87 -5.19 -7.41
C GLY A 64 6.94 -5.31 -8.62
N SER A 65 5.68 -4.91 -8.50
CA SER A 65 4.65 -5.07 -9.54
C SER A 65 4.71 -3.95 -10.59
N ASP A 66 4.30 -4.28 -11.82
CA ASP A 66 4.09 -3.32 -12.92
C ASP A 66 2.74 -2.57 -12.80
N PHE A 67 1.96 -2.80 -11.76
CA PHE A 67 0.66 -2.16 -11.57
C PHE A 67 0.81 -0.66 -11.28
N ASN A 68 0.10 0.16 -12.05
CA ASN A 68 -0.04 1.60 -11.83
C ASN A 68 -1.45 2.08 -12.21
N GLY A 69 -2.47 1.24 -11.98
CA GLY A 69 -3.88 1.54 -12.25
C GLY A 69 -4.52 2.43 -11.18
N ASP A 70 -5.75 2.85 -11.44
CA ASP A 70 -6.54 3.66 -10.51
C ASP A 70 -7.11 2.79 -9.37
N ILE A 71 -6.79 3.17 -8.14
CA ILE A 71 -7.32 2.58 -6.91
C ILE A 71 -7.74 3.67 -5.91
N SER A 72 -7.94 4.90 -6.40
CA SER A 72 -8.25 6.08 -5.58
C SER A 72 -9.55 5.94 -4.77
N GLU A 73 -10.52 5.21 -5.30
CA GLU A 73 -11.84 5.04 -4.69
C GLU A 73 -11.96 3.75 -3.84
N TRP A 74 -10.87 3.02 -3.63
CA TRP A 74 -10.89 1.84 -2.77
C TRP A 74 -11.19 2.21 -1.32
N ASP A 75 -12.18 1.54 -0.72
CA ASP A 75 -12.42 1.61 0.73
C ASP A 75 -11.47 0.68 1.48
N VAL A 76 -10.36 1.24 1.96
CA VAL A 76 -9.33 0.52 2.73
C VAL A 76 -9.52 0.63 4.25
N SER A 77 -10.69 1.09 4.69
CA SER A 77 -10.93 1.39 6.12
C SER A 77 -10.87 0.17 7.03
N SER A 78 -11.00 -1.05 6.50
CA SER A 78 -10.85 -2.30 7.26
C SER A 78 -9.41 -2.81 7.34
N VAL A 79 -8.49 -2.27 6.54
CA VAL A 79 -7.12 -2.77 6.42
C VAL A 79 -6.33 -2.48 7.70
N ARG A 80 -5.56 -3.48 8.13
CA ARG A 80 -4.69 -3.44 9.32
C ARG A 80 -3.21 -3.57 8.98
N ASP A 81 -2.89 -4.28 7.90
CA ASP A 81 -1.52 -4.46 7.43
C ASP A 81 -1.37 -4.00 5.98
N MET A 82 -0.50 -3.02 5.76
CA MET A 82 -0.07 -2.50 4.46
C MET A 82 1.46 -2.57 4.31
N SER A 83 2.13 -3.40 5.14
CA SER A 83 3.58 -3.54 5.08
C SER A 83 4.03 -4.01 3.69
N PHE A 84 5.10 -3.43 3.18
CA PHE A 84 5.69 -3.74 1.87
C PHE A 84 4.75 -3.56 0.66
N MET A 85 3.53 -3.01 0.82
CA MET A 85 2.49 -3.01 -0.23
C MET A 85 2.97 -2.47 -1.57
N PHE A 86 3.80 -1.44 -1.59
CA PHE A 86 4.34 -0.80 -2.80
C PHE A 86 5.88 -0.78 -2.81
N THR A 87 6.55 -1.69 -2.09
CA THR A 87 8.00 -1.82 -2.11
C THR A 87 8.48 -2.08 -3.55
N ASP A 88 9.50 -1.33 -3.99
CA ASP A 88 10.10 -1.43 -5.33
C ASP A 88 9.09 -1.31 -6.50
N SER A 89 7.89 -0.75 -6.24
CA SER A 89 6.79 -0.61 -7.20
C SER A 89 6.92 0.66 -8.05
N ILE A 90 6.37 0.61 -9.26
CA ILE A 90 6.22 1.78 -10.13
C ILE A 90 4.97 2.61 -9.82
N PHE A 91 4.12 2.15 -8.90
CA PHE A 91 2.85 2.81 -8.55
C PHE A 91 3.07 4.26 -8.11
N ASN A 92 2.31 5.17 -8.71
CA ASN A 92 2.28 6.59 -8.34
C ASN A 92 0.87 7.19 -8.51
N GLY A 93 -0.18 6.38 -8.30
CA GLY A 93 -1.58 6.80 -8.36
C GLY A 93 -2.01 7.63 -7.15
N ASP A 94 -3.20 8.22 -7.24
CA ASP A 94 -3.80 9.00 -6.14
C ASP A 94 -4.39 8.07 -5.08
N ILE A 95 -3.88 8.19 -3.86
CA ILE A 95 -4.37 7.50 -2.66
C ILE A 95 -4.61 8.48 -1.51
N SER A 96 -4.71 9.77 -1.83
CA SER A 96 -4.87 10.84 -0.82
C SER A 96 -6.13 10.70 0.03
N LYS A 97 -7.18 10.09 -0.51
CA LYS A 97 -8.47 9.89 0.15
C LYS A 97 -8.58 8.60 0.97
N TRP A 98 -7.57 7.75 0.94
CA TRP A 98 -7.62 6.50 1.68
C TRP A 98 -7.79 6.72 3.17
N ASN A 99 -8.76 6.05 3.77
CA ASN A 99 -8.93 6.02 5.23
C ASN A 99 -8.02 4.95 5.83
N VAL A 100 -6.84 5.35 6.28
CA VAL A 100 -5.83 4.47 6.88
C VAL A 100 -5.89 4.43 8.41
N SER A 101 -6.93 4.98 9.04
CA SER A 101 -7.03 5.17 10.49
C SER A 101 -7.00 3.86 11.31
N ASN A 102 -7.26 2.71 10.68
CA ASN A 102 -7.21 1.40 11.32
C ASN A 102 -5.91 0.61 11.03
N VAL A 103 -5.03 1.15 10.17
CA VAL A 103 -3.77 0.48 9.82
C VAL A 103 -2.83 0.46 11.01
N LYS A 104 -2.23 -0.70 11.28
CA LYS A 104 -1.27 -0.95 12.36
C LYS A 104 0.16 -1.04 11.86
N ASN A 105 0.35 -1.58 10.66
CA ASN A 105 1.66 -1.86 10.09
C ASN A 105 1.79 -1.21 8.70
N MET A 106 2.77 -0.31 8.56
CA MET A 106 3.18 0.33 7.30
C MET A 106 4.69 0.16 7.06
N ALA A 107 5.33 -0.84 7.71
CA ALA A 107 6.76 -1.07 7.53
C ALA A 107 7.09 -1.29 6.05
N HIS A 108 8.10 -0.59 5.56
CA HIS A 108 8.56 -0.66 4.17
C HIS A 108 7.51 -0.38 3.08
N MET A 109 6.34 0.17 3.41
CA MET A 109 5.22 0.32 2.45
C MET A 109 5.63 0.94 1.12
N PHE A 110 6.52 1.92 1.12
CA PHE A 110 7.01 2.62 -0.08
C PHE A 110 8.53 2.52 -0.27
N ARG A 111 9.19 1.52 0.36
CA ARG A 111 10.63 1.33 0.18
C ARG A 111 10.97 1.15 -1.30
N GLY A 112 12.00 1.87 -1.80
CA GLY A 112 12.45 1.78 -3.19
C GLY A 112 11.43 2.23 -4.25
N SER A 113 10.22 2.67 -3.82
CA SER A 113 9.11 2.97 -4.75
C SER A 113 9.27 4.30 -5.48
N LYS A 114 8.50 4.46 -6.57
CA LYS A 114 8.38 5.72 -7.30
C LYS A 114 7.26 6.63 -6.78
N PHE A 115 6.53 6.19 -5.77
CA PHE A 115 5.41 6.94 -5.20
C PHE A 115 5.85 8.30 -4.66
N ASN A 116 5.14 9.35 -5.07
CA ASN A 116 5.32 10.72 -4.58
C ASN A 116 3.98 11.48 -4.54
N GLY A 117 2.87 10.78 -4.30
CA GLY A 117 1.54 11.35 -4.16
C GLY A 117 1.32 12.08 -2.82
N ASP A 118 0.23 12.81 -2.71
CA ASP A 118 -0.16 13.50 -1.47
C ASP A 118 -0.79 12.51 -0.48
N ILE A 119 -0.18 12.39 0.68
CA ILE A 119 -0.66 11.61 1.83
C ILE A 119 -0.64 12.42 3.12
N SER A 120 -0.55 13.74 3.00
CA SER A 120 -0.50 14.67 4.16
C SER A 120 -1.74 14.56 5.06
N GLY A 121 -2.89 14.20 4.47
CA GLY A 121 -4.17 14.03 5.17
C GLY A 121 -4.38 12.68 5.87
N TRP A 122 -3.44 11.75 5.76
CA TRP A 122 -3.61 10.43 6.39
C TRP A 122 -3.63 10.50 7.91
N ASP A 123 -4.60 9.84 8.53
CA ASP A 123 -4.63 9.64 9.98
C ASP A 123 -3.82 8.40 10.35
N VAL A 124 -2.57 8.61 10.75
CA VAL A 124 -1.61 7.54 11.09
C VAL A 124 -1.50 7.26 12.59
N ARG A 125 -2.39 7.81 13.42
CA ARG A 125 -2.31 7.68 14.88
C ARG A 125 -2.44 6.26 15.42
N SER A 126 -3.00 5.35 14.62
CA SER A 126 -3.14 3.93 14.99
C SER A 126 -1.95 3.08 14.57
N VAL A 127 -1.03 3.61 13.76
CA VAL A 127 0.11 2.85 13.24
C VAL A 127 1.11 2.58 14.36
N GLU A 128 1.61 1.37 14.41
CA GLU A 128 2.56 0.88 15.41
C GLU A 128 3.96 0.68 14.81
N ASP A 129 4.04 0.40 13.50
CA ASP A 129 5.30 0.15 12.78
C ASP A 129 5.32 0.91 11.45
N MET A 130 6.34 1.78 11.25
CA MET A 130 6.69 2.50 10.03
C MET A 130 8.17 2.29 9.67
N TYR A 131 8.80 1.20 10.16
CA TYR A 131 10.21 0.92 9.89
C TYR A 131 10.50 0.97 8.38
N GLY A 132 11.44 1.81 7.98
CA GLY A 132 11.87 1.91 6.58
C GLY A 132 10.79 2.33 5.57
N MET A 133 9.67 2.93 6.00
CA MET A 133 8.49 3.17 5.14
C MET A 133 8.82 3.88 3.83
N PHE A 134 9.71 4.86 3.83
CA PHE A 134 10.16 5.61 2.64
C PHE A 134 11.64 5.40 2.31
N ARG A 135 12.26 4.37 2.89
CA ARG A 135 13.66 4.04 2.63
C ARG A 135 13.91 3.88 1.12
N GLU A 136 14.98 4.53 0.60
CA GLU A 136 15.38 4.43 -0.81
C GLU A 136 14.29 4.87 -1.82
N SER A 137 13.21 5.53 -1.37
CA SER A 137 12.07 5.92 -2.19
C SER A 137 12.28 7.26 -2.92
N LYS A 138 11.29 7.65 -3.75
CA LYS A 138 11.23 8.97 -4.37
C LYS A 138 10.33 9.95 -3.63
N PHE A 139 9.75 9.55 -2.50
CA PHE A 139 8.81 10.36 -1.74
C PHE A 139 9.45 11.64 -1.19
N ASN A 140 8.82 12.78 -1.47
CA ASN A 140 9.23 14.11 -1.02
C ASN A 140 8.02 14.96 -0.58
N GLY A 141 6.91 14.31 -0.20
CA GLY A 141 5.69 14.97 0.23
C GLY A 141 5.79 15.58 1.63
N ASP A 142 4.90 16.52 1.95
CA ASP A 142 4.80 17.10 3.29
C ASP A 142 3.95 16.21 4.20
N ILE A 143 4.59 15.64 5.20
CA ILE A 143 3.98 14.83 6.26
C ILE A 143 4.27 15.42 7.65
N SER A 144 4.58 16.72 7.72
CA SER A 144 4.92 17.41 8.95
C SER A 144 3.81 17.39 10.01
N GLN A 145 2.57 17.20 9.58
CA GLN A 145 1.37 17.20 10.45
C GLN A 145 0.98 15.81 10.95
N TRP A 146 1.70 14.75 10.55
CA TRP A 146 1.39 13.40 11.05
C TRP A 146 1.55 13.32 12.57
N GLY A 147 0.53 12.76 13.24
CA GLY A 147 0.53 12.54 14.69
C GLY A 147 1.23 11.24 15.06
N VAL A 148 2.57 11.22 15.00
CA VAL A 148 3.37 10.01 15.26
C VAL A 148 3.88 10.03 16.71
N SER A 149 3.52 9.00 17.49
CA SER A 149 3.99 8.85 18.88
C SER A 149 4.12 7.37 19.24
N GLY A 150 5.30 6.97 19.72
CA GLY A 150 5.56 5.56 20.14
C GLY A 150 5.64 4.55 19.01
N VAL A 151 5.83 5.02 17.78
CA VAL A 151 5.89 4.22 16.55
C VAL A 151 7.34 3.89 16.20
N ASP A 152 7.62 2.70 15.69
CA ASP A 152 8.92 2.39 15.12
C ASP A 152 9.10 3.12 13.79
N THR A 153 9.97 4.11 13.77
CA THR A 153 10.27 4.94 12.60
C THR A 153 11.73 4.81 12.13
N ARG A 154 12.49 3.83 12.67
CA ARG A 154 13.90 3.64 12.30
C ARG A 154 14.06 3.46 10.78
N ASP A 155 15.11 4.03 10.23
CA ASP A 155 15.45 3.99 8.80
C ASP A 155 14.35 4.50 7.85
N MET A 156 13.28 5.13 8.38
CA MET A 156 12.10 5.53 7.60
C MET A 156 12.46 6.38 6.37
N PHE A 157 13.46 7.25 6.47
CA PHE A 157 13.85 8.17 5.39
C PHE A 157 15.25 7.88 4.81
N TYR A 158 15.89 6.78 5.22
CA TYR A 158 17.25 6.45 4.76
C TYR A 158 17.33 6.44 3.22
N ASP A 159 18.30 7.17 2.66
CA ASP A 159 18.54 7.30 1.21
C ASP A 159 17.28 7.75 0.41
N SER A 160 16.46 8.61 1.01
CA SER A 160 15.31 9.25 0.37
C SER A 160 15.51 10.78 0.26
N PRO A 161 14.68 11.51 -0.51
CA PRO A 161 14.74 12.97 -0.57
C PRO A 161 14.52 13.68 0.76
N LEU A 162 13.93 13.01 1.75
CA LEU A 162 13.70 13.53 3.10
C LEU A 162 14.84 13.19 4.08
N ASP A 163 15.82 12.37 3.69
CA ASP A 163 17.01 12.10 4.52
C ASP A 163 17.80 13.40 4.78
N GLY A 164 17.99 13.73 6.04
CA GLY A 164 18.56 15.00 6.47
C GLY A 164 17.59 16.20 6.45
N LYS A 165 16.31 15.98 6.10
CA LYS A 165 15.23 16.99 6.08
C LYS A 165 13.95 16.49 6.75
N GLU A 166 14.07 15.53 7.63
CA GLU A 166 12.98 14.80 8.25
C GLU A 166 12.01 15.73 9.00
N PRO A 167 10.72 15.37 9.10
CA PRO A 167 9.75 16.09 9.90
C PRO A 167 10.18 16.19 11.37
N LYS A 168 9.74 17.25 12.08
CA LYS A 168 10.12 17.49 13.49
C LYS A 168 9.70 16.38 14.46
N TRP A 169 8.71 15.57 14.10
CA TRP A 169 8.24 14.45 14.92
C TRP A 169 9.12 13.20 14.79
N TYR A 170 9.94 13.12 13.71
CA TYR A 170 10.81 11.96 13.48
C TYR A 170 11.88 11.84 14.58
N ARG A 171 12.14 10.63 15.01
CA ARG A 171 13.20 10.26 15.97
C ARG A 171 14.10 9.22 15.35
N LYS A 172 15.39 9.55 15.22
CA LYS A 172 16.42 8.59 14.76
C LYS A 172 16.69 7.52 15.82
#